data_252d984014d5bb930e69f3960559ca48
#
_entry.id   252d984014d5bb930e69f3960559ca48
#
_cell.length_a   1.000
_cell.length_b   1.000
_cell.length_c   1.000
_cell.angle_alpha   90.00
_cell.angle_beta   90.00
_cell.angle_gamma   90.00
#
_symmetry.space_group_name_H-M   'P 1'
#
loop_
_entity.id
_entity.type
_entity.pdbx_description
1 polymer ?
#
loop_
_entity_poly.entity_id
_entity_poly.type
_entity_poly.pdbx_seq_one_letter_code
_entity_poly.pdbx_strand_id
1 'polypeptide(L)'
;MEHLQPSSFTDILELLPGGRSKDPDLSSPNTIRIREAGSPSGYTTTSLGTSFVVDGAPISTNANMQYVAGSWDAATTSRENMNAGVDMRSISTDDIEKVEVVRGIPSVEYGDLTSGLVKIERRRGGNDWNARLKADMGSKLFYLAKGLEWTPQQMTLNLSVDYLDAKADPRNRLENYRRLTFSARFGKTWLTDFYRWKISSNLDYTGSFDNDKVDPDLNNQAEDSYKSQYNKYAFNSHVSLSPKKRIWFKSLDLTLSASYEYDLIKRTKLVQLTRQTVAATATTQGVHDGVILPYKYVACHDVEGKPLNLYAKVNGKFQVPSLVVSNTLLLGTDWNYDKNKGRGQIYDVTRPLYAGSMSCRPRNLSSIPSNQQWGIYAEEQLTLPFAGHSLELVAGIRGTQMLNLPNNYEMHGKFFWDPRINLGLTFPKFNIGKLPSFIRIAGGIGEHTKMPTLEQLYPDPVYLDLTQLNYYHTNPAYRRINLMTYVIDATNQNLK
;
A
#
# COMPACT_ATOMS: atom_id res chain seq x y z
N MET A 1 1.21 -4.32 23.28
CA MET A 1 2.14 -4.81 22.25
C MET A 1 3.14 -5.83 22.81
N GLU A 2 3.79 -5.55 23.92
CA GLU A 2 4.80 -6.47 24.51
C GLU A 2 4.26 -7.85 24.89
N HIS A 3 3.00 -7.96 25.30
CA HIS A 3 2.39 -9.26 25.62
C HIS A 3 1.97 -10.10 24.41
N LEU A 4 1.68 -9.47 23.27
CA LEU A 4 1.26 -10.18 22.05
C LEU A 4 2.45 -10.70 21.23
N GLN A 5 3.61 -10.04 21.32
CA GLN A 5 4.80 -10.35 20.54
C GLN A 5 4.50 -10.65 19.05
N PRO A 6 3.81 -9.75 18.33
CA PRO A 6 3.31 -10.02 17.00
C PRO A 6 4.47 -10.24 16.03
N SER A 7 4.36 -11.23 15.15
CA SER A 7 5.29 -11.44 14.02
C SER A 7 4.84 -10.69 12.79
N SER A 8 3.54 -10.50 12.64
CA SER A 8 2.91 -9.74 11.58
C SER A 8 2.04 -8.62 12.15
N PHE A 9 1.86 -7.56 11.39
CA PHE A 9 0.93 -6.49 11.78
C PHE A 9 -0.51 -6.99 11.89
N THR A 10 -0.89 -8.02 11.16
CA THR A 10 -2.21 -8.66 11.24
C THR A 10 -2.51 -9.21 12.64
N ASP A 11 -1.50 -9.68 13.38
CA ASP A 11 -1.67 -10.22 14.74
C ASP A 11 -2.19 -9.14 15.70
N ILE A 12 -1.87 -7.87 15.44
CA ILE A 12 -2.34 -6.73 16.25
C ILE A 12 -3.84 -6.54 16.13
N LEU A 13 -4.43 -6.90 15.00
CA LEU A 13 -5.86 -6.77 14.74
C LEU A 13 -6.70 -7.78 15.54
N GLU A 14 -6.11 -8.85 16.08
CA GLU A 14 -6.79 -9.77 16.99
C GLU A 14 -7.32 -9.07 18.25
N LEU A 15 -6.69 -7.97 18.65
CA LEU A 15 -7.16 -7.16 19.76
C LEU A 15 -8.47 -6.40 19.44
N LEU A 16 -8.87 -6.36 18.18
CA LEU A 16 -10.09 -5.67 17.79
C LEU A 16 -11.30 -6.59 17.98
N PRO A 17 -12.39 -6.11 18.60
CA PRO A 17 -13.61 -6.88 18.75
C PRO A 17 -14.13 -7.36 17.39
N GLY A 18 -14.38 -8.67 17.25
CA GLY A 18 -14.87 -9.28 16.01
C GLY A 18 -13.81 -9.59 14.96
N GLY A 19 -12.54 -9.30 15.22
CA GLY A 19 -11.41 -9.74 14.39
C GLY A 19 -11.02 -11.17 14.76
N ARG A 20 -11.08 -12.11 13.80
CA ARG A 20 -10.29 -13.33 13.88
C ARG A 20 -9.14 -13.16 12.92
N SER A 21 -7.92 -13.16 13.39
CA SER A 21 -6.78 -13.33 12.49
C SER A 21 -6.69 -14.80 12.09
N LYS A 22 -6.37 -15.02 10.86
CA LYS A 22 -5.81 -16.26 10.39
C LYS A 22 -4.32 -16.19 10.68
N ASP A 23 -3.71 -17.28 11.12
CA ASP A 23 -2.26 -17.31 11.27
C ASP A 23 -1.61 -16.74 10.02
N PRO A 24 -0.76 -15.70 10.15
CA PRO A 24 -0.22 -15.02 8.99
C PRO A 24 0.68 -15.96 8.21
N ASP A 25 0.30 -16.28 6.99
CA ASP A 25 1.19 -16.87 6.03
C ASP A 25 2.17 -15.79 5.55
N LEU A 26 3.37 -15.75 6.16
CA LEU A 26 4.41 -14.78 5.81
C LEU A 26 5.07 -15.07 4.45
N SER A 27 4.75 -16.19 3.80
CA SER A 27 5.20 -16.49 2.44
C SER A 27 4.32 -15.86 1.35
N SER A 28 3.13 -15.36 1.71
CA SER A 28 2.20 -14.68 0.80
C SER A 28 1.90 -13.24 1.27
N PRO A 29 1.53 -12.31 0.37
CA PRO A 29 1.09 -10.98 0.76
C PRO A 29 -0.07 -11.00 1.76
N ASN A 30 0.08 -10.23 2.83
CA ASN A 30 -0.92 -10.08 3.88
C ASN A 30 -1.57 -8.71 3.80
N THR A 31 -2.83 -8.65 3.38
CA THR A 31 -3.60 -7.41 3.31
C THR A 31 -4.67 -7.36 4.38
N ILE A 32 -4.93 -6.16 4.90
CA ILE A 32 -5.93 -5.94 5.95
C ILE A 32 -7.21 -5.42 5.33
N ARG A 33 -8.34 -5.99 5.76
CA ARG A 33 -9.69 -5.56 5.42
C ARG A 33 -10.41 -5.14 6.68
N ILE A 34 -11.03 -3.98 6.64
CA ILE A 34 -11.83 -3.45 7.75
C ILE A 34 -13.27 -3.33 7.26
N ARG A 35 -14.23 -3.95 8.00
CA ARG A 35 -15.68 -3.92 7.75
C ARG A 35 -16.19 -4.65 6.51
N GLU A 36 -15.35 -5.28 5.74
CA GLU A 36 -15.77 -5.95 4.52
C GLU A 36 -15.58 -7.46 4.61
N ALA A 37 -16.59 -8.21 4.21
CA ALA A 37 -16.47 -9.64 3.98
C ALA A 37 -15.69 -9.87 2.69
N GLY A 38 -14.47 -10.37 2.81
CA GLY A 38 -13.67 -10.68 1.63
C GLY A 38 -14.25 -11.81 0.80
N SER A 39 -14.19 -11.70 -0.52
CA SER A 39 -14.38 -12.84 -1.41
C SER A 39 -13.27 -13.88 -1.21
N PRO A 40 -13.53 -15.19 -1.28
CA PRO A 40 -12.51 -16.23 -1.26
C PRO A 40 -11.55 -16.16 -2.46
N SER A 41 -11.92 -15.49 -3.56
CA SER A 41 -11.08 -15.32 -4.74
C SER A 41 -9.98 -14.31 -4.48
N GLY A 42 -8.75 -14.57 -4.95
CA GLY A 42 -7.57 -13.72 -4.77
C GLY A 42 -7.67 -12.31 -5.37
N TYR A 43 -8.69 -12.03 -6.17
CA TYR A 43 -8.91 -10.72 -6.81
C TYR A 43 -9.77 -9.76 -5.97
N THR A 44 -9.55 -9.68 -4.67
CA THR A 44 -10.37 -8.75 -3.89
C THR A 44 -9.66 -7.41 -3.74
N THR A 45 -10.29 -6.36 -4.25
CA THR A 45 -9.82 -4.97 -4.12
C THR A 45 -10.28 -4.32 -2.80
N THR A 46 -10.91 -5.07 -1.92
CA THR A 46 -11.50 -4.53 -0.68
C THR A 46 -10.47 -3.91 0.26
N SER A 47 -9.23 -4.46 0.28
CA SER A 47 -8.14 -3.90 1.07
C SER A 47 -7.63 -2.55 0.57
N LEU A 48 -7.88 -2.18 -0.69
CA LEU A 48 -7.56 -0.85 -1.22
C LEU A 48 -8.32 0.27 -0.51
N GLY A 49 -9.52 -0.04 -0.01
CA GLY A 49 -10.33 0.92 0.73
C GLY A 49 -9.81 1.22 2.13
N THR A 50 -8.84 0.46 2.64
CA THR A 50 -8.21 0.70 3.95
C THR A 50 -6.97 1.57 3.78
N SER A 51 -6.99 2.77 4.35
CA SER A 51 -5.83 3.67 4.35
C SER A 51 -4.93 3.40 5.54
N PHE A 52 -3.62 3.36 5.31
CA PHE A 52 -2.57 3.23 6.33
C PHE A 52 -1.77 4.51 6.40
N VAL A 53 -1.68 5.08 7.61
CA VAL A 53 -0.92 6.30 7.89
C VAL A 53 0.16 5.97 8.92
N VAL A 54 1.42 6.10 8.56
CA VAL A 54 2.57 5.85 9.45
C VAL A 54 3.24 7.18 9.77
N ASP A 55 3.31 7.52 11.05
CA ASP A 55 3.88 8.79 11.55
C ASP A 55 3.34 10.03 10.79
N GLY A 56 2.04 10.02 10.45
CA GLY A 56 1.33 11.13 9.81
C GLY A 56 1.33 11.13 8.27
N ALA A 57 2.08 10.25 7.61
CA ALA A 57 2.09 10.12 6.15
C ALA A 57 1.38 8.85 5.67
N PRO A 58 0.55 8.90 4.62
CA PRO A 58 -0.10 7.74 4.06
C PRO A 58 0.90 6.84 3.33
N ILE A 59 0.64 5.52 3.35
CA ILE A 59 1.32 4.56 2.49
C ILE A 59 0.50 4.45 1.21
N SER A 60 1.07 4.89 0.07
CA SER A 60 0.43 4.72 -1.24
C SER A 60 0.90 3.42 -1.91
N THR A 61 -0.04 2.73 -2.54
CA THR A 61 0.17 1.60 -3.44
C THR A 61 -0.37 1.88 -4.85
N ASN A 62 -0.79 3.11 -5.12
CA ASN A 62 -1.45 3.50 -6.37
C ASN A 62 -0.54 3.35 -7.61
N ALA A 63 0.78 3.43 -7.42
CA ALA A 63 1.78 3.24 -8.49
C ALA A 63 2.24 1.79 -8.66
N ASN A 64 1.73 0.85 -7.86
CA ASN A 64 2.13 -0.55 -7.94
C ASN A 64 1.42 -1.22 -9.12
N MET A 65 2.19 -1.54 -10.16
CA MET A 65 1.74 -2.18 -11.40
C MET A 65 2.59 -3.43 -11.71
N GLN A 66 3.38 -3.90 -10.72
CA GLN A 66 4.26 -5.03 -10.88
C GLN A 66 3.50 -6.34 -10.64
N TYR A 67 3.26 -7.08 -11.70
CA TYR A 67 2.70 -8.43 -11.68
C TYR A 67 3.24 -9.22 -12.87
N VAL A 68 3.23 -10.54 -12.79
CA VAL A 68 3.68 -11.39 -13.89
C VAL A 68 2.51 -11.64 -14.83
N ALA A 69 2.40 -10.81 -15.85
CA ALA A 69 1.32 -10.89 -16.82
C ALA A 69 1.30 -12.27 -17.54
N GLY A 70 0.11 -12.82 -17.75
CA GLY A 70 -0.08 -14.10 -18.44
C GLY A 70 0.34 -15.32 -17.62
N SER A 71 0.60 -15.18 -16.33
CA SER A 71 0.84 -16.31 -15.43
C SER A 71 -0.44 -16.69 -14.69
N TRP A 72 -0.76 -17.98 -14.70
CA TRP A 72 -1.95 -18.56 -14.06
C TRP A 72 -1.58 -19.60 -12.99
N ASP A 73 -0.30 -19.67 -12.63
CA ASP A 73 0.16 -20.64 -11.64
C ASP A 73 0.12 -20.08 -10.20
N ALA A 74 0.05 -20.97 -9.22
CA ALA A 74 -0.05 -20.59 -7.82
C ALA A 74 1.18 -19.81 -7.31
N ALA A 75 2.36 -20.06 -7.88
CA ALA A 75 3.59 -19.39 -7.46
C ALA A 75 3.55 -17.88 -7.71
N THR A 76 2.84 -17.43 -8.75
CA THR A 76 2.67 -16.02 -9.08
C THR A 76 1.39 -15.43 -8.51
N THR A 77 0.24 -16.09 -8.69
CA THR A 77 -1.06 -15.55 -8.28
C THR A 77 -1.19 -15.38 -6.76
N SER A 78 -0.56 -16.25 -5.97
CA SER A 78 -0.54 -16.14 -4.51
C SER A 78 0.36 -15.00 -3.99
N ARG A 79 1.24 -14.44 -4.83
CA ARG A 79 2.21 -13.40 -4.49
C ARG A 79 1.93 -12.05 -5.11
N GLU A 80 0.92 -11.98 -5.97
CA GLU A 80 0.48 -10.70 -6.56
C GLU A 80 -0.19 -9.81 -5.52
N ASN A 81 0.25 -8.56 -5.48
CA ASN A 81 -0.29 -7.54 -4.58
C ASN A 81 -0.81 -6.29 -5.31
N MET A 82 -0.90 -6.35 -6.63
CA MET A 82 -1.44 -5.27 -7.44
C MET A 82 -2.93 -5.07 -7.12
N ASN A 83 -3.34 -3.83 -6.90
CA ASN A 83 -4.70 -3.47 -6.49
C ASN A 83 -5.24 -4.20 -5.24
N ALA A 84 -4.36 -4.78 -4.43
CA ALA A 84 -4.73 -5.51 -3.22
C ALA A 84 -4.49 -4.72 -1.91
N GLY A 85 -3.98 -3.49 -1.99
CA GLY A 85 -3.68 -2.65 -0.83
C GLY A 85 -2.26 -2.88 -0.28
N VAL A 86 -2.04 -2.50 0.97
CA VAL A 86 -0.71 -2.54 1.61
C VAL A 86 -0.39 -3.95 2.09
N ASP A 87 0.76 -4.48 1.67
CA ASP A 87 1.28 -5.75 2.19
C ASP A 87 1.88 -5.54 3.59
N MET A 88 1.24 -6.16 4.57
CA MET A 88 1.62 -6.06 5.99
C MET A 88 2.98 -6.70 6.32
N ARG A 89 3.51 -7.55 5.44
CA ARG A 89 4.87 -8.09 5.60
C ARG A 89 5.93 -6.99 5.56
N SER A 90 5.64 -5.86 4.89
CA SER A 90 6.56 -4.72 4.77
C SER A 90 6.66 -3.85 6.03
N ILE A 91 5.78 -4.03 7.01
CA ILE A 91 5.70 -3.21 8.23
C ILE A 91 6.31 -3.99 9.40
N SER A 92 7.40 -3.46 9.98
CA SER A 92 7.95 -3.99 11.24
C SER A 92 7.00 -3.66 12.41
N THR A 93 6.78 -4.63 13.29
CA THR A 93 5.88 -4.51 14.45
C THR A 93 6.58 -4.04 15.72
N ASP A 94 7.90 -4.09 15.77
CA ASP A 94 8.69 -3.88 16.99
C ASP A 94 8.82 -2.42 17.40
N ASP A 95 8.79 -1.51 16.44
CA ASP A 95 8.90 -0.08 16.68
C ASP A 95 7.55 0.62 16.97
N ILE A 96 6.45 -0.12 16.94
CA ILE A 96 5.12 0.45 17.08
C ILE A 96 4.84 0.79 18.54
N GLU A 97 4.56 2.07 18.80
CA GLU A 97 4.12 2.57 20.10
C GLU A 97 2.60 2.54 20.20
N LYS A 98 1.91 3.01 19.16
CA LYS A 98 0.44 3.13 19.15
C LYS A 98 -0.12 2.73 17.77
N VAL A 99 -1.22 1.99 17.81
CA VAL A 99 -2.08 1.75 16.65
C VAL A 99 -3.47 2.26 16.97
N GLU A 100 -4.00 3.08 16.09
CA GLU A 100 -5.37 3.56 16.14
C GLU A 100 -6.10 3.07 14.89
N VAL A 101 -7.18 2.33 15.09
CA VAL A 101 -8.03 1.81 14.00
C VAL A 101 -9.38 2.53 14.06
N VAL A 102 -9.63 3.34 13.03
CA VAL A 102 -10.90 4.06 12.88
C VAL A 102 -11.81 3.23 11.97
N ARG A 103 -12.79 2.59 12.60
CA ARG A 103 -13.83 1.79 11.92
C ARG A 103 -15.07 2.62 11.56
N GLY A 104 -15.20 3.81 12.10
CA GLY A 104 -16.26 4.76 11.85
C GLY A 104 -15.96 5.66 10.66
N ILE A 105 -16.50 6.86 10.71
CA ILE A 105 -16.25 7.91 9.75
C ILE A 105 -15.03 8.70 10.26
N PRO A 106 -13.86 8.63 9.59
CA PRO A 106 -12.68 9.38 9.99
C PRO A 106 -12.85 10.87 9.69
N SER A 107 -12.01 11.69 10.31
CA SER A 107 -11.88 13.12 9.99
C SER A 107 -11.67 13.33 8.49
N VAL A 108 -12.17 14.44 7.95
CA VAL A 108 -11.98 14.84 6.54
C VAL A 108 -10.51 15.10 6.16
N GLU A 109 -9.64 15.23 7.18
CA GLU A 109 -8.17 15.26 6.99
C GLU A 109 -7.64 14.04 6.21
N TYR A 110 -8.37 12.91 6.30
CA TYR A 110 -8.00 11.65 5.65
C TYR A 110 -8.93 11.36 4.49
N GLY A 111 -8.36 11.27 3.29
CA GLY A 111 -9.06 10.93 2.04
C GLY A 111 -8.56 9.62 1.45
N ASP A 112 -9.04 9.31 0.25
CA ASP A 112 -8.65 8.15 -0.55
C ASP A 112 -8.88 6.81 0.18
N LEU A 113 -10.02 6.66 0.86
CA LEU A 113 -10.40 5.47 1.63
C LEU A 113 -11.92 5.23 1.59
N THR A 114 -12.35 3.97 1.73
CA THR A 114 -13.77 3.58 1.81
C THR A 114 -14.09 2.69 3.00
N SER A 115 -13.12 1.91 3.49
CA SER A 115 -13.37 0.85 4.48
C SER A 115 -12.92 1.21 5.88
N GLY A 116 -11.86 2.00 6.02
CA GLY A 116 -11.34 2.41 7.33
C GLY A 116 -9.95 3.02 7.27
N LEU A 117 -9.48 3.44 8.43
CA LEU A 117 -8.19 4.10 8.60
C LEU A 117 -7.40 3.42 9.73
N VAL A 118 -6.15 3.07 9.43
CA VAL A 118 -5.18 2.57 10.42
C VAL A 118 -4.07 3.59 10.56
N LYS A 119 -3.92 4.16 11.76
CA LYS A 119 -2.82 5.06 12.09
C LYS A 119 -1.80 4.33 12.96
N ILE A 120 -0.55 4.42 12.58
CA ILE A 120 0.58 3.79 13.26
C ILE A 120 1.54 4.89 13.70
N GLU A 121 1.78 4.97 14.99
CA GLU A 121 2.79 5.85 15.57
C GLU A 121 3.94 4.99 16.09
N ARG A 122 5.15 5.34 15.71
CA ARG A 122 6.35 4.61 16.10
C ARG A 122 7.06 5.28 17.27
N ARG A 123 7.71 4.47 18.10
CA ARG A 123 8.40 4.91 19.32
C ARG A 123 9.45 5.97 19.02
N ARG A 124 9.49 7.00 19.87
CA ARG A 124 10.45 8.09 19.83
C ARG A 124 10.98 8.41 21.21
N GLY A 125 12.27 8.76 21.31
CA GLY A 125 12.92 9.09 22.58
C GLY A 125 13.35 7.84 23.37
N GLY A 126 13.74 8.06 24.63
CA GLY A 126 14.32 7.06 25.51
C GLY A 126 15.82 6.87 25.26
N ASN A 127 16.48 6.22 26.24
CA ASN A 127 17.95 5.96 26.20
C ASN A 127 18.28 4.47 26.27
N ASP A 128 17.26 3.61 26.23
CA ASP A 128 17.44 2.19 26.44
C ASP A 128 17.77 1.45 25.14
N TRP A 129 18.49 0.33 25.32
CA TRP A 129 18.58 -0.69 24.29
C TRP A 129 17.33 -1.57 24.32
N ASN A 130 16.77 -1.86 23.16
CA ASN A 130 15.69 -2.82 23.01
C ASN A 130 16.15 -3.91 22.05
N ALA A 131 16.10 -5.15 22.48
CA ALA A 131 16.41 -6.29 21.64
C ALA A 131 15.30 -7.34 21.79
N ARG A 132 14.91 -7.95 20.68
CA ARG A 132 13.94 -9.05 20.64
C ARG A 132 14.44 -10.14 19.71
N LEU A 133 14.39 -11.36 20.21
CA LEU A 133 14.54 -12.58 19.43
C LEU A 133 13.23 -13.34 19.52
N LYS A 134 12.68 -13.72 18.39
CA LYS A 134 11.53 -14.60 18.29
C LYS A 134 11.83 -15.72 17.31
N ALA A 135 11.50 -16.95 17.69
CA ALA A 135 11.54 -18.10 16.79
C ALA A 135 10.28 -18.92 17.02
N ASP A 136 9.53 -19.14 15.97
CA ASP A 136 8.37 -20.02 15.90
C ASP A 136 8.56 -21.06 14.78
N MET A 137 7.52 -21.86 14.51
CA MET A 137 7.61 -22.91 13.50
C MET A 137 7.80 -22.37 12.07
N GLY A 138 7.34 -21.17 11.78
CA GLY A 138 7.37 -20.57 10.43
C GLY A 138 8.27 -19.36 10.30
N SER A 139 8.77 -18.78 11.41
CA SER A 139 9.53 -17.55 11.35
C SER A 139 10.63 -17.41 12.40
N LYS A 140 11.66 -16.66 12.03
CA LYS A 140 12.73 -16.19 12.92
C LYS A 140 12.84 -14.68 12.77
N LEU A 141 12.69 -13.95 13.86
CA LEU A 141 12.78 -12.51 13.91
C LEU A 141 13.88 -12.09 14.88
N PHE A 142 14.71 -11.19 14.41
CA PHE A 142 15.70 -10.47 15.21
C PHE A 142 15.45 -8.97 15.10
N TYR A 143 15.33 -8.31 16.23
CA TYR A 143 15.17 -6.86 16.32
C TYR A 143 16.16 -6.28 17.32
N LEU A 144 16.75 -5.14 16.96
CA LEU A 144 17.62 -4.35 17.81
C LEU A 144 17.35 -2.86 17.59
N ALA A 145 17.18 -2.13 18.69
CA ALA A 145 17.02 -0.68 18.64
C ALA A 145 17.76 0.02 19.77
N LYS A 146 18.12 1.27 19.51
CA LYS A 146 18.70 2.20 20.48
C LYS A 146 18.02 3.57 20.38
N GLY A 147 17.50 4.03 21.51
CA GLY A 147 17.11 5.42 21.68
C GLY A 147 18.31 6.26 22.18
N LEU A 148 18.36 7.50 21.73
CA LEU A 148 19.30 8.52 22.20
C LEU A 148 18.49 9.79 22.46
N GLU A 149 18.60 10.33 23.65
CA GLU A 149 17.87 11.53 24.07
C GLU A 149 18.83 12.57 24.66
N TRP A 150 18.77 13.75 24.11
CA TRP A 150 19.51 14.93 24.59
C TRP A 150 18.51 15.92 25.15
N THR A 151 18.20 15.75 26.46
CA THR A 151 17.19 16.55 27.17
C THR A 151 17.44 18.06 27.11
N PRO A 152 18.69 18.58 27.29
CA PRO A 152 18.94 20.01 27.20
C PRO A 152 18.63 20.62 25.83
N GLN A 153 18.85 19.87 24.77
CA GLN A 153 18.62 20.29 23.37
C GLN A 153 17.21 19.93 22.89
N GLN A 154 16.40 19.24 23.71
CA GLN A 154 15.06 18.71 23.36
C GLN A 154 15.11 17.94 22.04
N MET A 155 16.10 17.07 21.92
CA MET A 155 16.39 16.29 20.71
C MET A 155 16.38 14.80 21.01
N THR A 156 15.82 14.03 20.09
CA THR A 156 15.76 12.55 20.18
C THR A 156 16.19 11.93 18.86
N LEU A 157 16.87 10.79 18.94
CA LEU A 157 17.20 9.94 17.80
C LEU A 157 16.95 8.49 18.19
N ASN A 158 16.16 7.77 17.38
CA ASN A 158 15.97 6.34 17.53
C ASN A 158 16.50 5.64 16.29
N LEU A 159 17.33 4.65 16.48
CA LEU A 159 17.86 3.78 15.43
C LEU A 159 17.35 2.37 15.68
N SER A 160 16.87 1.71 14.65
CA SER A 160 16.43 0.32 14.75
C SER A 160 16.78 -0.47 13.50
N VAL A 161 17.02 -1.76 13.71
CA VAL A 161 17.20 -2.77 12.67
C VAL A 161 16.35 -3.99 13.02
N ASP A 162 15.68 -4.53 12.01
CA ASP A 162 14.84 -5.73 12.11
C ASP A 162 15.20 -6.67 10.97
N TYR A 163 15.33 -7.95 11.29
CA TYR A 163 15.52 -9.01 10.32
C TYR A 163 14.51 -10.12 10.56
N LEU A 164 13.79 -10.48 9.50
CA LEU A 164 12.81 -11.56 9.49
C LEU A 164 13.22 -12.60 8.44
N ASP A 165 13.24 -13.89 8.83
CA ASP A 165 13.31 -15.04 7.93
C ASP A 165 12.06 -15.88 8.16
N ALA A 166 11.21 -16.00 7.15
CA ALA A 166 9.94 -16.69 7.23
C ALA A 166 9.81 -17.76 6.15
N LYS A 167 9.15 -18.87 6.50
CA LYS A 167 8.86 -20.00 5.61
C LYS A 167 7.47 -20.52 5.89
N ALA A 168 6.73 -20.91 4.86
CA ALA A 168 5.46 -21.62 5.03
C ALA A 168 5.66 -23.01 5.66
N ASP A 169 6.65 -23.76 5.18
CA ASP A 169 7.13 -25.02 5.79
C ASP A 169 8.62 -24.86 6.16
N PRO A 170 8.98 -24.95 7.47
CA PRO A 170 10.38 -24.86 7.91
C PRO A 170 11.31 -25.88 7.27
N ARG A 171 10.78 -27.03 6.84
CA ARG A 171 11.54 -28.11 6.18
C ARG A 171 11.82 -27.80 4.71
N ASN A 172 11.00 -26.94 4.08
CA ASN A 172 11.18 -26.56 2.69
C ASN A 172 12.38 -25.60 2.57
N ARG A 173 13.44 -26.05 1.86
CA ARG A 173 14.64 -25.24 1.61
C ARG A 173 14.50 -24.37 0.34
N LEU A 174 13.47 -24.61 -0.46
CA LEU A 174 13.29 -24.01 -1.77
C LEU A 174 12.40 -22.78 -1.74
N GLU A 175 11.67 -22.60 -0.64
CA GLU A 175 10.78 -21.47 -0.40
C GLU A 175 11.22 -20.69 0.84
N ASN A 176 11.34 -19.36 0.73
CA ASN A 176 11.53 -18.47 1.87
C ASN A 176 11.20 -17.03 1.54
N TYR A 177 10.77 -16.30 2.57
CA TYR A 177 10.66 -14.83 2.57
C TYR A 177 11.61 -14.25 3.61
N ARG A 178 12.42 -13.27 3.22
CA ARG A 178 13.33 -12.55 4.11
C ARG A 178 13.09 -11.08 4.02
N ARG A 179 13.14 -10.39 5.15
CA ARG A 179 13.04 -8.94 5.22
C ARG A 179 14.13 -8.39 6.13
N LEU A 180 14.75 -7.30 5.69
CA LEU A 180 15.62 -6.46 6.49
C LEU A 180 15.04 -5.05 6.49
N THR A 181 14.83 -4.48 7.68
CA THR A 181 14.44 -3.08 7.83
C THR A 181 15.50 -2.32 8.60
N PHE A 182 15.69 -1.06 8.24
CA PHE A 182 16.45 -0.09 8.99
C PHE A 182 15.62 1.17 9.14
N SER A 183 15.58 1.76 10.33
CA SER A 183 14.85 3.00 10.60
C SER A 183 15.66 3.94 11.46
N ALA A 184 15.70 5.22 11.04
CA ALA A 184 16.25 6.32 11.82
C ALA A 184 15.16 7.37 12.01
N ARG A 185 14.80 7.64 13.27
CA ARG A 185 13.73 8.56 13.64
C ARG A 185 14.30 9.70 14.48
N PHE A 186 14.30 10.89 13.92
CA PHE A 186 14.80 12.11 14.54
C PHE A 186 13.64 12.97 15.03
N GLY A 187 13.77 13.55 16.21
CA GLY A 187 12.84 14.52 16.75
C GLY A 187 13.57 15.69 17.38
N LYS A 188 13.08 16.91 17.17
CA LYS A 188 13.58 18.09 17.84
C LYS A 188 12.49 19.10 18.12
N THR A 189 12.56 19.72 19.29
CA THR A 189 11.65 20.80 19.69
C THR A 189 12.47 22.06 19.92
N TRP A 190 12.04 23.19 19.34
CA TRP A 190 12.57 24.51 19.62
C TRP A 190 11.51 25.38 20.28
N LEU A 191 11.90 26.10 21.28
CA LEU A 191 11.06 27.06 21.98
C LEU A 191 11.58 28.46 21.69
N THR A 192 10.83 29.23 20.90
CA THR A 192 11.04 30.68 20.77
C THR A 192 10.16 31.42 21.79
N ASP A 193 10.23 32.73 21.88
CA ASP A 193 9.44 33.52 22.85
C ASP A 193 7.91 33.30 22.68
N PHE A 194 7.45 33.23 21.44
CA PHE A 194 6.02 33.16 21.11
C PHE A 194 5.55 31.78 20.67
N TYR A 195 6.43 30.94 20.09
CA TYR A 195 6.05 29.70 19.42
C TYR A 195 6.89 28.51 19.89
N ARG A 196 6.28 27.34 19.75
CA ARG A 196 6.94 26.04 19.84
C ARG A 196 6.99 25.44 18.44
N TRP A 197 8.18 25.11 17.98
CA TRP A 197 8.43 24.34 16.78
C TRP A 197 8.76 22.91 17.16
N LYS A 198 8.11 21.94 16.51
CA LYS A 198 8.43 20.53 16.66
C LYS A 198 8.68 19.96 15.28
N ILE A 199 9.84 19.37 15.07
CA ILE A 199 10.18 18.63 13.86
C ILE A 199 10.32 17.16 14.22
N SER A 200 9.74 16.30 13.39
CA SER A 200 9.86 14.85 13.48
C SER A 200 10.18 14.33 12.08
N SER A 201 11.34 13.72 11.89
CA SER A 201 11.76 13.19 10.58
C SER A 201 12.17 11.73 10.70
N ASN A 202 11.79 10.93 9.72
CA ASN A 202 12.09 9.50 9.65
C ASN A 202 12.77 9.19 8.33
N LEU A 203 13.76 8.32 8.39
CA LEU A 203 14.38 7.70 7.22
C LEU A 203 14.28 6.19 7.41
N ASP A 204 13.63 5.52 6.47
CA ASP A 204 13.34 4.11 6.53
C ASP A 204 13.88 3.41 5.28
N TYR A 205 14.47 2.25 5.48
CA TYR A 205 14.81 1.29 4.43
C TYR A 205 14.14 -0.04 4.73
N THR A 206 13.52 -0.64 3.72
CA THR A 206 12.98 -2.00 3.76
C THR A 206 13.46 -2.75 2.54
N GLY A 207 14.23 -3.81 2.75
CA GLY A 207 14.62 -4.76 1.71
C GLY A 207 13.97 -6.10 1.97
N SER A 208 13.42 -6.75 0.93
CA SER A 208 12.93 -8.12 1.06
C SER A 208 13.29 -8.96 -0.15
N PHE A 209 13.40 -10.27 0.12
CA PHE A 209 13.60 -11.32 -0.87
C PHE A 209 12.54 -12.38 -0.66
N ASP A 210 11.78 -12.66 -1.72
CA ASP A 210 10.82 -13.75 -1.78
C ASP A 210 11.32 -14.76 -2.82
N ASN A 211 11.36 -16.05 -2.46
CA ASN A 211 11.87 -17.08 -3.32
C ASN A 211 11.05 -18.36 -3.18
N ASP A 212 10.67 -18.90 -4.31
CA ASP A 212 9.99 -20.18 -4.43
C ASP A 212 10.56 -20.94 -5.62
N LYS A 213 10.95 -22.20 -5.41
CA LYS A 213 11.51 -23.09 -6.42
C LYS A 213 10.87 -24.45 -6.33
N VAL A 214 10.66 -25.06 -7.46
CA VAL A 214 10.34 -26.48 -7.55
C VAL A 214 11.65 -27.29 -7.45
N ASP A 215 11.63 -28.41 -6.75
CA ASP A 215 12.76 -29.33 -6.68
C ASP A 215 12.94 -30.03 -8.04
N PRO A 216 14.03 -29.77 -8.76
CA PRO A 216 14.24 -30.32 -10.09
C PRO A 216 14.47 -31.84 -10.07
N ASP A 217 14.96 -32.40 -8.96
CA ASP A 217 15.24 -33.83 -8.83
C ASP A 217 13.91 -34.62 -8.68
N LEU A 218 12.93 -34.03 -8.03
CA LEU A 218 11.59 -34.61 -7.84
C LEU A 218 10.64 -34.34 -9.02
N ASN A 219 10.90 -33.31 -9.82
CA ASN A 219 9.98 -32.81 -10.85
C ASN A 219 10.55 -32.90 -12.28
N ASN A 220 11.15 -34.01 -12.64
CA ASN A 220 11.68 -34.26 -14.00
C ASN A 220 12.64 -33.15 -14.49
N GLN A 221 13.51 -32.66 -13.63
CA GLN A 221 14.45 -31.55 -13.90
C GLN A 221 13.74 -30.26 -14.33
N ALA A 222 12.57 -29.99 -13.79
CA ALA A 222 11.82 -28.78 -14.07
C ALA A 222 12.59 -27.55 -13.55
N GLU A 223 12.84 -26.59 -14.44
CA GLU A 223 13.35 -25.27 -14.07
C GLU A 223 12.18 -24.34 -13.79
N ASP A 224 11.62 -24.43 -12.58
CA ASP A 224 10.46 -23.61 -12.18
C ASP A 224 10.81 -22.83 -10.92
N SER A 225 10.77 -21.50 -11.00
CA SER A 225 11.12 -20.64 -9.88
C SER A 225 10.47 -19.26 -9.96
N TYR A 226 10.09 -18.75 -8.80
CA TYR A 226 9.70 -17.36 -8.58
C TYR A 226 10.73 -16.71 -7.65
N LYS A 227 11.15 -15.49 -7.97
CA LYS A 227 11.99 -14.67 -7.12
C LYS A 227 11.52 -13.23 -7.17
N SER A 228 11.36 -12.60 -6.02
CA SER A 228 11.15 -11.17 -5.92
C SER A 228 12.24 -10.53 -5.06
N GLN A 229 12.76 -9.42 -5.54
CA GLN A 229 13.71 -8.57 -4.82
C GLN A 229 13.11 -7.18 -4.71
N TYR A 230 12.80 -6.76 -3.49
CA TYR A 230 12.15 -5.51 -3.20
C TYR A 230 13.06 -4.64 -2.32
N ASN A 231 13.22 -3.37 -2.68
CA ASN A 231 13.94 -2.38 -1.89
C ASN A 231 13.11 -1.09 -1.86
N LYS A 232 12.79 -0.62 -0.66
CA LYS A 232 12.05 0.62 -0.44
C LYS A 232 12.86 1.57 0.40
N TYR A 233 12.97 2.81 -0.05
CA TYR A 233 13.51 3.93 0.68
C TYR A 233 12.37 4.91 0.94
N ALA A 234 12.18 5.30 2.19
CA ALA A 234 11.12 6.23 2.56
C ALA A 234 11.67 7.32 3.48
N PHE A 235 11.27 8.54 3.19
CA PHE A 235 11.51 9.71 4.03
C PHE A 235 10.17 10.33 4.40
N ASN A 236 9.99 10.66 5.67
CA ASN A 236 8.81 11.36 6.17
C ASN A 236 9.26 12.45 7.13
N SER A 237 8.73 13.65 7.00
CA SER A 237 8.99 14.77 7.89
C SER A 237 7.69 15.47 8.25
N HIS A 238 7.49 15.69 9.53
CA HIS A 238 6.36 16.41 10.09
C HIS A 238 6.89 17.60 10.88
N VAL A 239 6.47 18.81 10.51
CA VAL A 239 6.82 20.07 11.17
C VAL A 239 5.55 20.67 11.73
N SER A 240 5.53 20.92 13.04
CA SER A 240 4.41 21.53 13.74
C SER A 240 4.84 22.84 14.40
N LEU A 241 4.07 23.88 14.14
CA LEU A 241 4.17 25.20 14.77
C LEU A 241 2.97 25.43 15.66
N SER A 242 3.18 25.68 16.94
CA SER A 242 2.09 26.00 17.88
C SER A 242 2.47 27.19 18.76
N PRO A 243 1.53 28.11 19.05
CA PRO A 243 1.80 29.24 19.95
C PRO A 243 1.94 28.74 21.39
N LYS A 244 2.78 29.42 22.18
CA LYS A 244 2.90 29.15 23.61
C LYS A 244 1.71 29.71 24.41
N LYS A 245 1.16 30.83 23.98
CA LYS A 245 -0.02 31.44 24.58
C LYS A 245 -1.29 30.95 23.90
N ARG A 246 -2.38 30.85 24.65
CA ARG A 246 -3.68 30.45 24.11
C ARG A 246 -4.27 31.61 23.32
N ILE A 247 -4.25 31.48 22.00
CA ILE A 247 -4.84 32.43 21.05
C ILE A 247 -5.78 31.68 20.10
N TRP A 248 -6.45 32.38 19.21
CA TRP A 248 -7.34 31.80 18.22
C TRP A 248 -6.63 30.79 17.25
N PHE A 249 -5.34 30.96 17.02
CA PHE A 249 -4.52 30.01 16.27
C PHE A 249 -3.98 28.92 17.21
N LYS A 250 -4.19 27.63 16.87
CA LYS A 250 -3.72 26.48 17.64
C LYS A 250 -2.45 25.85 17.09
N SER A 251 -2.44 25.53 15.81
CA SER A 251 -1.25 24.97 15.17
C SER A 251 -1.29 25.13 13.64
N LEU A 252 -0.10 25.12 13.07
CA LEU A 252 0.13 24.89 11.63
C LEU A 252 1.02 23.67 11.53
N ASP A 253 0.56 22.66 10.81
CA ASP A 253 1.23 21.39 10.67
C ASP A 253 1.54 21.14 9.18
N LEU A 254 2.80 20.88 8.87
CA LEU A 254 3.28 20.50 7.54
C LEU A 254 3.78 19.05 7.59
N THR A 255 3.27 18.20 6.71
CA THR A 255 3.77 16.83 6.53
C THR A 255 4.29 16.68 5.10
N LEU A 256 5.51 16.18 4.96
CA LEU A 256 6.14 15.86 3.68
C LEU A 256 6.58 14.40 3.72
N SER A 257 6.28 13.65 2.67
CA SER A 257 6.75 12.28 2.53
C SER A 257 7.19 11.99 1.11
N ALA A 258 8.24 11.19 0.99
CA ALA A 258 8.73 10.67 -0.28
C ALA A 258 9.10 9.21 -0.10
N SER A 259 8.65 8.34 -1.00
CA SER A 259 9.12 6.96 -1.05
C SER A 259 9.47 6.56 -2.47
N TYR A 260 10.55 5.79 -2.58
CA TYR A 260 11.01 5.20 -3.82
C TYR A 260 11.19 3.71 -3.61
N GLU A 261 10.64 2.94 -4.52
CA GLU A 261 10.71 1.48 -4.49
C GLU A 261 11.47 0.98 -5.73
N TYR A 262 12.24 -0.08 -5.54
CA TYR A 262 12.81 -0.88 -6.62
C TYR A 262 12.37 -2.32 -6.40
N ASP A 263 11.51 -2.81 -7.28
CA ASP A 263 10.95 -4.14 -7.23
C ASP A 263 11.29 -4.89 -8.52
N LEU A 264 11.95 -6.05 -8.38
CA LEU A 264 12.34 -6.91 -9.47
C LEU A 264 11.80 -8.32 -9.22
N ILE A 265 10.80 -8.69 -9.99
CA ILE A 265 10.22 -10.03 -9.99
C ILE A 265 10.84 -10.81 -11.15
N LYS A 266 11.28 -12.03 -10.88
CA LYS A 266 11.81 -12.97 -11.87
C LYS A 266 11.05 -14.27 -11.82
N ARG A 267 10.36 -14.61 -12.90
CA ARG A 267 9.67 -15.87 -13.07
C ARG A 267 10.36 -16.70 -14.15
N THR A 268 10.82 -17.88 -13.79
CA THR A 268 11.39 -18.86 -14.72
C THR A 268 10.51 -20.09 -14.73
N LYS A 269 10.24 -20.64 -15.92
CA LYS A 269 9.40 -21.84 -16.07
C LYS A 269 9.85 -22.69 -17.24
N LEU A 270 9.92 -24.00 -17.03
CA LEU A 270 10.07 -24.96 -18.10
C LEU A 270 8.71 -25.14 -18.79
N VAL A 271 8.61 -24.73 -20.05
CA VAL A 271 7.42 -24.90 -20.88
C VAL A 271 7.61 -26.12 -21.77
N GLN A 272 6.65 -27.05 -21.71
CA GLN A 272 6.61 -28.25 -22.54
C GLN A 272 5.29 -28.27 -23.31
N LEU A 273 5.36 -28.31 -24.64
CA LEU A 273 4.20 -28.26 -25.51
C LEU A 273 3.88 -29.66 -26.04
N THR A 274 2.62 -30.04 -26.01
CA THR A 274 2.13 -31.32 -26.56
C THR A 274 1.77 -31.23 -28.03
N ARG A 275 1.64 -30.00 -28.54
CA ARG A 275 1.32 -29.71 -29.95
C ARG A 275 2.06 -28.49 -30.44
N GLN A 276 2.19 -28.36 -31.74
CA GLN A 276 2.72 -27.15 -32.35
C GLN A 276 1.85 -25.93 -31.95
N THR A 277 2.49 -24.94 -31.38
CA THR A 277 1.84 -23.72 -30.90
C THR A 277 2.53 -22.50 -31.54
N VAL A 278 1.76 -21.46 -31.77
CA VAL A 278 2.22 -20.20 -32.35
C VAL A 278 2.14 -19.09 -31.30
N ALA A 279 3.20 -18.31 -31.20
CA ALA A 279 3.19 -17.06 -30.44
C ALA A 279 2.92 -15.88 -31.36
N ALA A 280 2.08 -14.97 -30.90
CA ALA A 280 1.90 -13.66 -31.50
C ALA A 280 2.84 -12.66 -30.81
N THR A 281 3.56 -11.87 -31.60
CA THR A 281 4.58 -10.94 -31.11
C THR A 281 4.24 -9.47 -31.37
N ALA A 282 3.23 -9.23 -32.22
CA ALA A 282 2.84 -7.89 -32.64
C ALA A 282 2.21 -7.08 -31.51
N THR A 283 2.56 -5.79 -31.46
CA THR A 283 1.99 -4.79 -30.55
C THR A 283 1.06 -3.79 -31.25
N THR A 284 0.92 -3.93 -32.58
CA THR A 284 0.06 -3.08 -33.42
C THR A 284 -1.03 -3.90 -34.09
N GLN A 285 -2.16 -3.25 -34.35
CA GLN A 285 -3.25 -3.89 -35.08
C GLN A 285 -2.86 -4.17 -36.53
N GLY A 286 -3.22 -5.34 -37.03
CA GLY A 286 -2.96 -5.76 -38.41
C GLY A 286 -2.55 -7.22 -38.55
N VAL A 287 -2.21 -7.61 -39.79
CA VAL A 287 -1.71 -8.96 -40.08
C VAL A 287 -0.19 -8.99 -39.90
N HIS A 288 0.28 -9.91 -39.08
CA HIS A 288 1.68 -10.05 -38.71
C HIS A 288 2.12 -11.52 -38.81
N ASP A 289 3.41 -11.74 -38.96
CA ASP A 289 3.96 -13.08 -38.91
C ASP A 289 3.91 -13.65 -37.50
N GLY A 290 3.42 -14.88 -37.38
CA GLY A 290 3.45 -15.64 -36.13
C GLY A 290 4.78 -16.40 -35.98
N VAL A 291 5.18 -16.64 -34.73
CA VAL A 291 6.37 -17.42 -34.39
C VAL A 291 5.97 -18.81 -33.95
N ILE A 292 6.53 -19.83 -34.58
CA ILE A 292 6.33 -21.23 -34.16
C ILE A 292 7.22 -21.49 -32.95
N LEU A 293 6.60 -21.87 -31.85
CA LEU A 293 7.30 -22.14 -30.59
C LEU A 293 8.04 -23.48 -30.63
N PRO A 294 9.21 -23.59 -29.98
CA PRO A 294 9.84 -24.89 -29.71
C PRO A 294 8.93 -25.76 -28.82
N TYR A 295 8.98 -27.07 -28.96
CA TYR A 295 8.22 -28.00 -28.13
C TYR A 295 8.64 -27.97 -26.64
N LYS A 296 9.90 -27.60 -26.37
CA LYS A 296 10.43 -27.50 -25.01
C LYS A 296 11.38 -26.28 -24.95
N TYR A 297 11.15 -25.42 -23.98
CA TYR A 297 12.01 -24.24 -23.73
C TYR A 297 11.88 -23.76 -22.30
N VAL A 298 12.88 -23.04 -21.83
CA VAL A 298 12.81 -22.31 -20.57
C VAL A 298 12.34 -20.89 -20.87
N ALA A 299 11.21 -20.52 -20.28
CA ALA A 299 10.68 -19.17 -20.34
C ALA A 299 11.21 -18.36 -19.14
N CYS A 300 11.67 -17.15 -19.42
CA CYS A 300 12.09 -16.18 -18.41
C CYS A 300 11.26 -14.92 -18.58
N HIS A 301 10.65 -14.46 -17.49
CA HIS A 301 9.83 -13.28 -17.47
C HIS A 301 10.23 -12.42 -16.25
N ASP A 302 10.83 -11.29 -16.52
CA ASP A 302 11.23 -10.31 -15.52
C ASP A 302 10.23 -9.16 -15.50
N VAL A 303 9.89 -8.68 -14.30
CA VAL A 303 9.05 -7.49 -14.11
C VAL A 303 9.81 -6.50 -13.25
N GLU A 304 10.13 -5.34 -13.80
CA GLU A 304 10.81 -4.27 -13.08
C GLU A 304 9.85 -3.13 -12.78
N GLY A 305 9.57 -2.91 -11.50
CA GLY A 305 8.82 -1.77 -10.99
C GLY A 305 9.71 -0.78 -10.24
N LYS A 306 9.42 0.52 -10.42
CA LYS A 306 10.08 1.62 -9.70
C LYS A 306 9.05 2.68 -9.27
N PRO A 307 8.13 2.33 -8.35
CA PRO A 307 7.19 3.28 -7.78
C PRO A 307 7.90 4.44 -7.09
N LEU A 308 7.50 5.65 -7.42
CA LEU A 308 7.84 6.89 -6.74
C LEU A 308 6.56 7.51 -6.23
N ASN A 309 6.45 7.68 -4.91
CA ASN A 309 5.31 8.31 -4.26
C ASN A 309 5.79 9.56 -3.50
N LEU A 310 5.13 10.69 -3.74
CA LEU A 310 5.36 11.93 -3.02
C LEU A 310 4.06 12.39 -2.38
N TYR A 311 4.16 12.92 -1.17
CA TYR A 311 3.01 13.43 -0.42
C TYR A 311 3.37 14.72 0.29
N ALA A 312 2.49 15.70 0.19
CA ALA A 312 2.58 16.95 0.93
C ALA A 312 1.22 17.30 1.54
N LYS A 313 1.19 17.68 2.80
CA LYS A 313 -0.02 18.10 3.52
C LYS A 313 0.25 19.31 4.40
N VAL A 314 -0.67 20.27 4.38
CA VAL A 314 -0.67 21.42 5.26
C VAL A 314 -1.99 21.48 6.00
N ASN A 315 -1.96 21.59 7.33
CA ASN A 315 -3.11 21.73 8.21
C ASN A 315 -2.98 22.99 9.07
N GLY A 316 -4.01 23.79 9.09
CA GLY A 316 -4.18 24.87 10.07
C GLY A 316 -5.30 24.54 11.05
N LYS A 317 -5.03 24.60 12.36
CA LYS A 317 -6.04 24.45 13.42
C LYS A 317 -6.29 25.77 14.11
N PHE A 318 -7.55 26.14 14.21
CA PHE A 318 -8.01 27.40 14.80
C PHE A 318 -9.03 27.13 15.90
N GLN A 319 -9.01 27.93 16.93
CA GLN A 319 -10.00 27.88 17.99
C GLN A 319 -10.82 29.17 17.98
N VAL A 320 -12.11 29.05 17.73
CA VAL A 320 -12.99 30.18 17.83
C VAL A 320 -13.29 30.42 19.34
N PRO A 321 -12.99 31.61 19.88
CA PRO A 321 -13.27 31.89 21.30
C PRO A 321 -14.76 31.81 21.60
N SER A 322 -15.12 30.99 22.56
CA SER A 322 -16.48 30.88 23.09
C SER A 322 -16.41 30.60 24.60
N LEU A 323 -17.37 31.09 25.36
CA LEU A 323 -17.45 30.91 26.82
C LEU A 323 -17.99 29.53 27.20
N VAL A 324 -18.82 28.92 26.37
CA VAL A 324 -19.56 27.69 26.71
C VAL A 324 -19.14 26.51 25.81
N VAL A 325 -18.90 26.76 24.53
CA VAL A 325 -18.62 25.73 23.54
C VAL A 325 -17.12 25.72 23.19
N SER A 326 -16.48 24.57 23.29
CA SER A 326 -15.14 24.43 22.68
C SER A 326 -15.30 24.19 21.19
N ASN A 327 -14.83 25.14 20.40
CA ASN A 327 -14.88 25.10 18.93
C ASN A 327 -13.46 24.98 18.36
N THR A 328 -13.24 24.04 17.45
CA THR A 328 -11.98 23.89 16.74
C THR A 328 -12.26 23.72 15.25
N LEU A 329 -11.77 24.68 14.46
CA LEU A 329 -11.80 24.64 13.00
C LEU A 329 -10.47 24.11 12.46
N LEU A 330 -10.52 23.06 11.66
CA LEU A 330 -9.42 22.52 10.87
C LEU A 330 -9.61 22.93 9.41
N LEU A 331 -8.60 23.54 8.81
CA LEU A 331 -8.52 23.81 7.39
C LEU A 331 -7.26 23.15 6.85
N GLY A 332 -7.34 22.50 5.72
CA GLY A 332 -6.16 21.85 5.17
C GLY A 332 -6.23 21.55 3.69
N THR A 333 -5.06 21.19 3.19
CA THR A 333 -4.90 20.73 1.81
C THR A 333 -3.82 19.65 1.77
N ASP A 334 -3.95 18.70 0.86
CA ASP A 334 -2.94 17.69 0.59
C ASP A 334 -2.77 17.46 -0.92
N TRP A 335 -1.59 16.97 -1.27
CA TRP A 335 -1.23 16.60 -2.63
C TRP A 335 -0.48 15.28 -2.63
N ASN A 336 -0.89 14.38 -3.52
CA ASN A 336 -0.27 13.09 -3.78
C ASN A 336 0.24 13.03 -5.21
N TYR A 337 1.41 12.43 -5.40
CA TYR A 337 2.00 12.13 -6.69
C TYR A 337 2.50 10.68 -6.68
N ASP A 338 1.96 9.87 -7.60
CA ASP A 338 2.29 8.46 -7.74
C ASP A 338 2.71 8.17 -9.19
N LYS A 339 3.90 7.61 -9.41
CA LYS A 339 4.46 7.29 -10.74
C LYS A 339 5.28 6.02 -10.67
N ASN A 340 5.04 5.08 -11.58
CA ASN A 340 5.97 3.97 -11.78
C ASN A 340 6.99 4.34 -12.85
N LYS A 341 8.29 4.22 -12.53
CA LYS A 341 9.41 4.50 -13.43
C LYS A 341 10.13 3.23 -13.90
N GLY A 342 9.54 2.06 -13.64
CA GLY A 342 10.09 0.76 -14.03
C GLY A 342 9.95 0.45 -15.51
N ARG A 343 10.73 -0.51 -15.98
CA ARG A 343 10.66 -1.03 -17.35
C ARG A 343 9.46 -1.97 -17.56
N GLY A 344 8.82 -2.43 -16.47
CA GLY A 344 7.65 -3.29 -16.51
C GLY A 344 7.96 -4.69 -16.98
N GLN A 345 7.12 -5.23 -17.87
CA GLN A 345 7.19 -6.59 -18.36
C GLN A 345 8.36 -6.76 -19.36
N ILE A 346 9.28 -7.68 -19.07
CA ILE A 346 10.47 -7.92 -19.86
C ILE A 346 10.60 -9.43 -20.10
N TYR A 347 10.28 -9.90 -21.30
CA TYR A 347 10.41 -11.30 -21.67
C TYR A 347 10.63 -11.48 -23.16
N ASP A 348 11.16 -12.65 -23.52
CA ASP A 348 11.28 -13.06 -24.92
C ASP A 348 9.89 -13.50 -25.43
N VAL A 349 9.29 -12.69 -26.31
CA VAL A 349 7.97 -12.96 -26.90
C VAL A 349 7.93 -14.26 -27.71
N THR A 350 9.10 -14.81 -28.11
CA THR A 350 9.24 -16.11 -28.78
C THR A 350 9.35 -17.27 -27.81
N ARG A 351 9.39 -17.00 -26.49
CA ARG A 351 9.45 -18.00 -25.41
C ARG A 351 8.57 -17.57 -24.23
N PRO A 352 7.27 -17.40 -24.45
CA PRO A 352 6.35 -16.91 -23.41
C PRO A 352 6.17 -17.93 -22.29
N LEU A 353 5.87 -17.48 -21.08
CA LEU A 353 5.54 -18.35 -19.94
C LEU A 353 4.33 -19.23 -20.23
N TYR A 354 3.37 -18.71 -20.99
CA TYR A 354 2.14 -19.41 -21.35
C TYR A 354 1.92 -19.36 -22.86
N ALA A 355 2.08 -20.50 -23.49
CA ALA A 355 2.07 -20.60 -24.95
C ALA A 355 0.66 -20.60 -25.59
N GLY A 356 -0.41 -20.78 -24.80
CA GLY A 356 -1.75 -21.01 -25.33
C GLY A 356 -2.52 -19.73 -25.71
N SER A 357 -2.33 -18.64 -25.01
CA SER A 357 -3.08 -17.39 -25.24
C SER A 357 -2.50 -16.25 -24.42
N MET A 358 -1.29 -15.81 -24.75
CA MET A 358 -0.75 -14.58 -24.15
C MET A 358 -1.52 -13.37 -24.69
N SER A 359 -2.49 -12.89 -23.93
CA SER A 359 -3.19 -11.62 -24.22
C SER A 359 -2.36 -10.38 -23.85
N CYS A 360 -1.19 -10.56 -23.23
CA CYS A 360 -0.29 -9.48 -22.83
C CYS A 360 0.91 -9.39 -23.77
N ARG A 361 1.58 -8.25 -23.76
CA ARG A 361 2.85 -7.96 -24.45
C ARG A 361 3.80 -7.23 -23.48
N PRO A 362 5.10 -7.21 -23.76
CA PRO A 362 6.02 -6.36 -23.00
C PRO A 362 5.53 -4.92 -22.94
N ARG A 363 5.48 -4.35 -21.73
CA ARG A 363 5.01 -3.00 -21.50
C ARG A 363 5.95 -2.24 -20.58
N ASN A 364 6.33 -1.04 -20.97
CA ASN A 364 7.17 -0.17 -20.16
C ASN A 364 6.30 0.70 -19.24
N LEU A 365 6.42 0.51 -17.92
CA LEU A 365 5.63 1.25 -16.93
C LEU A 365 6.05 2.73 -16.85
N SER A 366 7.28 3.08 -17.23
CA SER A 366 7.74 4.47 -17.20
C SER A 366 7.01 5.39 -18.19
N SER A 367 6.41 4.83 -19.25
CA SER A 367 5.62 5.56 -20.23
C SER A 367 4.22 5.95 -19.74
N ILE A 368 3.72 5.30 -18.69
CA ILE A 368 2.40 5.56 -18.12
C ILE A 368 2.43 6.90 -17.39
N PRO A 369 1.43 7.79 -17.56
CA PRO A 369 1.36 9.06 -16.84
C PRO A 369 1.36 8.89 -15.32
N SER A 370 1.72 9.93 -14.57
CA SER A 370 1.61 9.92 -13.12
C SER A 370 0.15 10.05 -12.68
N ASN A 371 -0.21 9.47 -11.54
CA ASN A 371 -1.43 9.79 -10.84
C ASN A 371 -1.16 10.96 -9.88
N GLN A 372 -1.89 12.04 -10.02
CA GLN A 372 -1.78 13.20 -9.14
C GLN A 372 -3.15 13.54 -8.58
N GLN A 373 -3.21 13.66 -7.26
CA GLN A 373 -4.45 13.97 -6.54
C GLN A 373 -4.23 15.19 -5.67
N TRP A 374 -5.21 16.08 -5.67
CA TRP A 374 -5.22 17.25 -4.82
C TRP A 374 -6.49 17.24 -3.97
N GLY A 375 -6.31 17.36 -2.65
CA GLY A 375 -7.38 17.41 -1.67
C GLY A 375 -7.44 18.76 -0.97
N ILE A 376 -8.64 19.27 -0.76
CA ILE A 376 -8.93 20.42 0.09
C ILE A 376 -9.99 20.03 1.09
N TYR A 377 -9.89 20.50 2.33
CA TYR A 377 -10.87 20.11 3.35
C TYR A 377 -11.02 21.16 4.46
N ALA A 378 -12.21 21.14 5.05
CA ALA A 378 -12.55 21.91 6.23
C ALA A 378 -13.38 21.04 7.19
N GLU A 379 -13.04 21.07 8.49
CA GLU A 379 -13.77 20.33 9.53
C GLU A 379 -13.91 21.20 10.76
N GLU A 380 -15.11 21.21 11.32
CA GLU A 380 -15.41 21.88 12.57
C GLU A 380 -15.77 20.86 13.64
N GLN A 381 -15.08 20.95 14.77
CA GLN A 381 -15.34 20.16 15.96
C GLN A 381 -15.89 21.04 17.07
N LEU A 382 -17.12 20.78 17.44
CA LEU A 382 -17.82 21.44 18.53
C LEU A 382 -17.95 20.50 19.73
N THR A 383 -17.60 20.98 20.92
CA THR A 383 -17.83 20.25 22.18
C THR A 383 -18.62 21.11 23.14
N LEU A 384 -19.84 20.67 23.45
CA LEU A 384 -20.74 21.33 24.34
C LEU A 384 -20.89 20.53 25.65
N PRO A 385 -20.33 21.01 26.77
CA PRO A 385 -20.61 20.42 28.09
C PRO A 385 -21.96 20.91 28.62
N PHE A 386 -22.81 20.00 29.14
CA PHE A 386 -24.07 20.33 29.77
C PHE A 386 -24.45 19.31 30.84
N ALA A 387 -24.83 19.75 32.03
CA ALA A 387 -25.32 18.91 33.14
C ALA A 387 -24.46 17.64 33.39
N GLY A 388 -23.12 17.75 33.29
CA GLY A 388 -22.20 16.63 33.45
C GLY A 388 -22.04 15.73 32.21
N HIS A 389 -22.84 15.95 31.17
CA HIS A 389 -22.71 15.31 29.84
C HIS A 389 -21.78 16.13 28.97
N SER A 390 -21.27 15.49 27.88
CA SER A 390 -20.51 16.16 26.81
C SER A 390 -21.07 15.74 25.46
N LEU A 391 -21.63 16.72 24.74
CA LEU A 391 -22.02 16.53 23.33
C LEU A 391 -20.89 16.96 22.42
N GLU A 392 -20.47 16.09 21.54
CA GLU A 392 -19.45 16.33 20.54
C GLU A 392 -20.09 16.23 19.14
N LEU A 393 -19.94 17.28 18.34
CA LEU A 393 -20.31 17.30 16.93
C LEU A 393 -19.06 17.56 16.12
N VAL A 394 -18.77 16.68 15.15
CA VAL A 394 -17.72 16.87 14.16
C VAL A 394 -18.38 16.87 12.79
N ALA A 395 -18.28 17.98 12.07
CA ALA A 395 -18.82 18.15 10.74
C ALA A 395 -17.74 18.68 9.79
N GLY A 396 -17.60 18.08 8.64
CA GLY A 396 -16.59 18.51 7.67
C GLY A 396 -16.93 18.10 6.25
N ILE A 397 -16.19 18.69 5.34
CA ILE A 397 -16.27 18.40 3.91
C ILE A 397 -14.86 18.32 3.33
N ARG A 398 -14.65 17.34 2.48
CA ARG A 398 -13.44 17.18 1.68
C ARG A 398 -13.78 17.19 0.20
N GLY A 399 -13.01 17.92 -0.60
CA GLY A 399 -13.04 17.85 -2.05
C GLY A 399 -11.74 17.24 -2.56
N THR A 400 -11.80 16.24 -3.43
CA THR A 400 -10.62 15.60 -4.04
C THR A 400 -10.74 15.68 -5.55
N GLN A 401 -9.65 16.04 -6.22
CA GLN A 401 -9.57 16.17 -7.69
C GLN A 401 -8.31 15.46 -8.21
N MET A 402 -8.41 14.81 -9.36
CA MET A 402 -7.26 14.33 -10.13
C MET A 402 -6.76 15.42 -11.07
N LEU A 403 -5.45 15.78 -10.99
CA LEU A 403 -4.91 16.95 -11.67
C LEU A 403 -4.50 16.73 -13.13
N ASN A 404 -3.96 15.56 -13.46
CA ASN A 404 -3.35 15.30 -14.77
C ASN A 404 -4.05 14.20 -15.58
N LEU A 405 -5.35 14.03 -15.35
CA LEU A 405 -6.14 13.06 -16.09
C LEU A 405 -6.45 13.60 -17.51
N PRO A 406 -6.35 12.78 -18.57
CA PRO A 406 -6.72 13.18 -19.92
C PRO A 406 -8.19 13.65 -20.05
N ASN A 407 -8.47 14.54 -21.00
CA ASN A 407 -9.79 15.17 -21.17
C ASN A 407 -10.92 14.19 -21.55
N ASN A 408 -10.57 13.01 -22.05
CA ASN A 408 -11.51 11.95 -22.42
C ASN A 408 -12.07 11.16 -21.22
N TYR A 409 -11.51 11.34 -20.01
CA TYR A 409 -12.07 10.74 -18.81
C TYR A 409 -13.20 11.59 -18.23
N GLU A 410 -14.28 10.93 -17.82
CA GLU A 410 -15.40 11.61 -17.17
C GLU A 410 -15.03 12.34 -15.88
N MET A 411 -14.03 11.84 -15.18
CA MET A 411 -13.48 12.44 -13.95
C MET A 411 -12.62 13.67 -14.19
N HIS A 412 -12.24 13.99 -15.45
CA HIS A 412 -11.37 15.11 -15.75
C HIS A 412 -11.92 16.44 -15.22
N GLY A 413 -11.12 17.14 -14.43
CA GLY A 413 -11.47 18.45 -13.90
C GLY A 413 -12.55 18.47 -12.80
N LYS A 414 -13.12 17.31 -12.44
CA LYS A 414 -14.18 17.21 -11.42
C LYS A 414 -13.61 17.14 -10.01
N PHE A 415 -14.29 17.78 -9.07
CA PHE A 415 -14.12 17.56 -7.63
C PHE A 415 -15.13 16.53 -7.13
N PHE A 416 -14.64 15.57 -6.36
CA PHE A 416 -15.45 14.62 -5.62
C PHE A 416 -15.55 15.10 -4.19
N TRP A 417 -16.77 15.34 -3.71
CA TRP A 417 -17.04 15.92 -2.42
C TRP A 417 -17.51 14.87 -1.43
N ASP A 418 -16.79 14.76 -0.33
CA ASP A 418 -17.03 13.82 0.78
C ASP A 418 -17.51 14.58 2.04
N PRO A 419 -18.81 14.87 2.19
CA PRO A 419 -19.35 15.41 3.44
C PRO A 419 -19.36 14.34 4.53
N ARG A 420 -19.01 14.72 5.77
CA ARG A 420 -18.95 13.81 6.92
C ARG A 420 -19.48 14.52 8.17
N ILE A 421 -20.33 13.81 8.93
CA ILE A 421 -20.88 14.29 10.20
C ILE A 421 -20.82 13.17 11.21
N ASN A 422 -20.23 13.45 12.38
CA ASN A 422 -20.18 12.56 13.54
C ASN A 422 -20.79 13.26 14.74
N LEU A 423 -21.62 12.53 15.48
CA LEU A 423 -22.23 12.99 16.72
C LEU A 423 -21.88 12.01 17.85
N GLY A 424 -21.42 12.52 18.97
CA GLY A 424 -21.10 11.72 20.16
C GLY A 424 -21.67 12.32 21.42
N LEU A 425 -22.35 11.53 22.23
CA LEU A 425 -22.84 11.91 23.56
C LEU A 425 -22.11 11.08 24.62
N THR A 426 -21.37 11.75 25.48
CA THR A 426 -20.68 11.13 26.61
C THR A 426 -21.46 11.44 27.88
N PHE A 427 -21.86 10.40 28.61
CA PHE A 427 -22.60 10.52 29.89
C PHE A 427 -21.63 10.84 31.05
N PRO A 428 -22.13 11.35 32.15
CA PRO A 428 -21.34 11.58 33.35
C PRO A 428 -20.63 10.33 33.81
N LYS A 429 -19.43 10.49 34.38
CA LYS A 429 -18.68 9.37 34.96
C LYS A 429 -19.44 8.80 36.14
N PHE A 430 -19.51 7.48 36.25
CA PHE A 430 -20.08 6.74 37.38
C PHE A 430 -19.13 5.62 37.79
N ASN A 431 -19.34 5.04 38.96
CA ASN A 431 -18.49 3.96 39.46
C ASN A 431 -19.25 2.63 39.40
N ILE A 432 -18.64 1.62 38.88
CA ILE A 432 -19.04 0.21 39.00
C ILE A 432 -18.12 -0.43 40.03
N GLY A 433 -18.61 -0.50 41.29
CA GLY A 433 -17.78 -0.87 42.42
C GLY A 433 -16.66 0.16 42.64
N LYS A 434 -15.38 -0.26 42.49
CA LYS A 434 -14.20 0.63 42.62
C LYS A 434 -13.68 1.15 41.25
N LEU A 435 -14.30 0.76 40.15
CA LEU A 435 -13.86 1.11 38.81
C LEU A 435 -14.61 2.34 38.28
N PRO A 436 -13.91 3.45 37.96
CA PRO A 436 -14.53 4.59 37.30
C PRO A 436 -14.94 4.17 35.89
N SER A 437 -16.19 4.37 35.53
CA SER A 437 -16.80 3.97 34.26
C SER A 437 -17.48 5.15 33.59
N PHE A 438 -17.62 5.10 32.28
CA PHE A 438 -18.42 6.07 31.54
C PHE A 438 -19.07 5.37 30.33
N ILE A 439 -20.15 5.94 29.84
CA ILE A 439 -20.86 5.51 28.64
C ILE A 439 -20.72 6.61 27.60
N ARG A 440 -20.37 6.21 26.36
CA ARG A 440 -20.41 7.09 25.20
C ARG A 440 -21.23 6.43 24.11
N ILE A 441 -22.18 7.14 23.56
CA ILE A 441 -22.95 6.75 22.38
C ILE A 441 -22.51 7.67 21.24
N ALA A 442 -22.13 7.08 20.12
CA ALA A 442 -21.70 7.85 18.96
C ALA A 442 -22.23 7.23 17.66
N GLY A 443 -22.53 8.08 16.70
CA GLY A 443 -22.96 7.70 15.36
C GLY A 443 -22.52 8.76 14.36
N GLY A 444 -22.48 8.40 13.08
CA GLY A 444 -22.10 9.31 12.02
C GLY A 444 -22.61 8.86 10.66
N ILE A 445 -22.63 9.82 9.74
CA ILE A 445 -22.95 9.63 8.33
C ILE A 445 -21.94 10.39 7.48
N GLY A 446 -21.58 9.85 6.33
CA GLY A 446 -20.65 10.52 5.42
C GLY A 446 -20.40 9.75 4.16
N GLU A 447 -19.84 10.44 3.20
CA GLU A 447 -19.39 9.90 1.93
C GLU A 447 -17.88 9.76 1.93
N HIS A 448 -17.38 8.77 1.20
CA HIS A 448 -15.97 8.48 1.04
C HIS A 448 -15.67 8.07 -0.39
N THR A 449 -14.74 8.76 -1.00
CA THR A 449 -14.27 8.47 -2.35
C THR A 449 -12.89 7.82 -2.32
N LYS A 450 -12.74 6.69 -3.02
CA LYS A 450 -11.45 6.09 -3.34
C LYS A 450 -11.11 6.41 -4.80
N MET A 451 -10.02 7.13 -5.01
CA MET A 451 -9.54 7.43 -6.35
C MET A 451 -8.95 6.18 -7.02
N PRO A 452 -9.10 6.04 -8.34
CA PRO A 452 -8.54 4.90 -9.05
C PRO A 452 -7.01 4.86 -9.00
N THR A 453 -6.47 3.65 -8.98
CA THR A 453 -5.03 3.39 -9.08
C THR A 453 -4.53 3.59 -10.52
N LEU A 454 -3.19 3.63 -10.71
CA LEU A 454 -2.63 3.71 -12.07
C LEU A 454 -3.04 2.53 -12.95
N GLU A 455 -3.15 1.33 -12.39
CA GLU A 455 -3.60 0.16 -13.15
C GLU A 455 -5.06 0.25 -13.58
N GLN A 456 -5.93 0.82 -12.74
CA GLN A 456 -7.34 1.03 -13.09
C GLN A 456 -7.53 2.13 -14.13
N LEU A 457 -6.65 3.15 -14.12
CA LEU A 457 -6.69 4.23 -15.12
C LEU A 457 -6.07 3.81 -16.46
N TYR A 458 -5.00 3.05 -16.41
CA TYR A 458 -4.18 2.69 -17.58
C TYR A 458 -3.89 1.18 -17.59
N PRO A 459 -4.94 0.33 -17.67
CA PRO A 459 -4.76 -1.12 -17.75
C PRO A 459 -3.97 -1.53 -18.98
N ASP A 460 -3.46 -2.75 -19.00
CA ASP A 460 -2.80 -3.30 -20.17
C ASP A 460 -3.78 -3.41 -21.34
N PRO A 461 -3.39 -3.05 -22.57
CA PRO A 461 -4.18 -3.35 -23.76
C PRO A 461 -4.41 -4.85 -23.89
N VAL A 462 -5.59 -5.24 -24.33
CA VAL A 462 -5.92 -6.65 -24.61
C VAL A 462 -5.61 -6.95 -26.08
N TYR A 463 -4.81 -7.99 -26.31
CA TYR A 463 -4.45 -8.45 -27.64
C TYR A 463 -5.26 -9.69 -28.00
N LEU A 464 -6.03 -9.62 -29.09
CA LEU A 464 -6.74 -10.75 -29.66
C LEU A 464 -6.08 -11.16 -30.98
N ASP A 465 -5.45 -12.33 -30.98
CA ASP A 465 -4.71 -12.85 -32.12
C ASP A 465 -5.48 -13.97 -32.80
N LEU A 466 -5.83 -13.79 -34.07
CA LEU A 466 -6.58 -14.76 -34.86
C LEU A 466 -5.72 -15.26 -36.01
N THR A 467 -5.58 -16.57 -36.12
CA THR A 467 -4.83 -17.20 -37.22
C THR A 467 -5.54 -16.94 -38.55
N GLN A 468 -4.85 -16.28 -39.47
CA GLN A 468 -5.30 -16.04 -40.85
C GLN A 468 -4.77 -17.09 -41.82
N LEU A 469 -3.50 -17.46 -41.66
CA LEU A 469 -2.82 -18.48 -42.46
C LEU A 469 -1.98 -19.36 -41.55
N ASN A 470 -2.10 -20.65 -41.72
CA ASN A 470 -1.18 -21.64 -41.12
C ASN A 470 -0.80 -22.67 -42.20
N TYR A 471 0.28 -22.34 -42.86
CA TYR A 471 0.81 -23.23 -43.94
C TYR A 471 1.98 -24.06 -43.39
N TYR A 472 1.75 -25.34 -43.31
CA TYR A 472 2.79 -26.31 -42.93
C TYR A 472 3.56 -26.81 -44.17
N HIS A 473 4.88 -26.89 -44.03
CA HIS A 473 5.77 -27.50 -44.98
C HIS A 473 6.80 -28.36 -44.23
N THR A 474 7.24 -29.47 -44.80
CA THR A 474 8.27 -30.36 -44.22
C THR A 474 9.57 -29.61 -43.96
N ASN A 475 10.00 -28.77 -44.91
CA ASN A 475 11.12 -27.85 -44.72
C ASN A 475 10.63 -26.63 -43.89
N PRO A 476 11.19 -26.39 -42.67
CA PRO A 476 10.81 -25.28 -41.83
C PRO A 476 10.92 -23.90 -42.48
N ALA A 477 11.86 -23.73 -43.43
CA ALA A 477 12.07 -22.45 -44.13
C ALA A 477 10.87 -22.00 -44.98
N TYR A 478 9.97 -22.94 -45.37
CA TYR A 478 8.80 -22.64 -46.18
C TYR A 478 7.50 -22.59 -45.36
N ARG A 479 7.55 -22.78 -44.04
CA ARG A 479 6.40 -22.61 -43.17
C ARG A 479 6.00 -21.15 -43.11
N ARG A 480 4.70 -20.89 -43.16
CA ARG A 480 4.12 -19.54 -43.06
C ARG A 480 2.95 -19.54 -42.07
N ILE A 481 3.01 -18.61 -41.14
CA ILE A 481 1.92 -18.39 -40.20
C ILE A 481 1.68 -16.89 -40.12
N ASN A 482 0.48 -16.48 -40.45
CA ASN A 482 0.05 -15.09 -40.29
C ASN A 482 -1.08 -15.01 -39.26
N LEU A 483 -0.98 -14.05 -38.39
CA LEU A 483 -1.95 -13.74 -37.36
C LEU A 483 -2.51 -12.35 -37.60
N MET A 484 -3.83 -12.22 -37.52
CA MET A 484 -4.48 -10.91 -37.38
C MET A 484 -4.50 -10.57 -35.89
N THR A 485 -3.80 -9.51 -35.52
CA THR A 485 -3.79 -8.98 -34.16
C THR A 485 -4.77 -7.82 -34.06
N TYR A 486 -5.76 -7.92 -33.18
CA TYR A 486 -6.59 -6.79 -32.75
C TYR A 486 -6.07 -6.27 -31.44
N VAL A 487 -5.94 -4.93 -31.33
CA VAL A 487 -5.52 -4.26 -30.11
C VAL A 487 -6.75 -3.57 -29.53
N ILE A 488 -7.19 -4.02 -28.36
CA ILE A 488 -8.36 -3.52 -27.67
C ILE A 488 -7.90 -2.64 -26.51
N ASP A 489 -8.29 -1.38 -26.52
CA ASP A 489 -8.09 -0.48 -25.40
C ASP A 489 -9.02 -0.90 -24.25
N ALA A 490 -8.43 -1.32 -23.14
CA ALA A 490 -9.15 -1.75 -21.93
C ALA A 490 -9.43 -0.57 -20.97
N THR A 491 -9.10 0.66 -21.37
CA THR A 491 -9.26 1.86 -20.55
C THR A 491 -10.73 2.16 -20.30
N ASN A 492 -11.13 2.29 -19.05
CA ASN A 492 -12.47 2.73 -18.70
C ASN A 492 -12.49 4.25 -18.49
N GLN A 493 -12.93 4.98 -19.52
CA GLN A 493 -13.03 6.44 -19.46
C GLN A 493 -14.23 6.94 -18.65
N ASN A 494 -15.20 6.05 -18.36
CA ASN A 494 -16.43 6.36 -17.62
C ASN A 494 -16.30 6.08 -16.11
N LEU A 495 -15.10 6.00 -15.57
CA LEU A 495 -14.89 5.93 -14.11
C LEU A 495 -15.50 7.18 -13.45
N LYS A 496 -16.25 6.95 -12.36
CA LYS A 496 -16.95 7.98 -11.58
C LYS A 496 -16.54 7.93 -10.12
#